data_431367c99086e8dbd77923236442e89b
#
_entry.id   431367c99086e8dbd77923236442e89b
#
_cell.length_a   1.000
_cell.length_b   1.000
_cell.length_c   1.000
_cell.angle_alpha   90.00
_cell.angle_beta   90.00
_cell.angle_gamma   90.00
#
_symmetry.space_group_name_H-M   'P 1'
#
loop_
_entity.id
_entity.type
_entity.pdbx_description
1 polymer ?
#
loop_
_entity_poly.entity_id
_entity_poly.type
_entity_poly.pdbx_seq_one_letter_code
_entity_poly.pdbx_strand_id
1 'polypeptide(L)'
;DEWVSRLHDENPGLSIYITADHGMNQKTRLINFQAVAERAGFALYCLPPLKDRYIENHVYQEGGTLYVFLKDAARDAEFVDFARSQPEVEQVLTAAQAAEAYHLPEAAIGDYVLLAAPGCAFAELPGERLHTEASRTHGSLYEREIPLLAIHPAAGPEAYRFSKDIAAILLEERTDP
;
A
#
# COMPACT_ATOMS: atom_id res chain seq x y z
N ASP A 1 3.41 -14.21 -24.73
CA ASP A 1 2.00 -13.91 -24.85
C ASP A 1 1.67 -13.39 -26.25
N GLU A 2 0.60 -13.91 -26.90
CA GLU A 2 0.25 -13.68 -28.30
C GLU A 2 0.06 -12.19 -28.64
N TRP A 3 -0.58 -11.41 -27.76
CA TRP A 3 -0.80 -9.98 -27.98
C TRP A 3 0.49 -9.17 -27.94
N VAL A 4 1.38 -9.49 -27.03
CA VAL A 4 2.69 -8.81 -26.92
C VAL A 4 3.55 -9.13 -28.12
N SER A 5 3.59 -10.41 -28.53
CA SER A 5 4.32 -10.83 -29.74
C SER A 5 3.79 -10.12 -30.98
N ARG A 6 2.47 -10.08 -31.15
CA ARG A 6 1.84 -9.39 -32.27
C ARG A 6 2.15 -7.90 -32.30
N LEU A 7 2.06 -7.22 -31.13
CA LEU A 7 2.38 -5.80 -31.02
C LEU A 7 3.82 -5.51 -31.41
N HIS A 8 4.76 -6.34 -30.94
CA HIS A 8 6.18 -6.25 -31.28
C HIS A 8 6.44 -6.49 -32.79
N ASP A 9 5.83 -7.53 -33.39
CA ASP A 9 6.04 -7.88 -34.77
C ASP A 9 5.48 -6.82 -35.73
N GLU A 10 4.34 -6.23 -35.39
CA GLU A 10 3.74 -5.11 -36.13
C GLU A 10 4.51 -3.78 -35.95
N ASN A 11 5.28 -3.66 -34.88
CA ASN A 11 6.00 -2.42 -34.51
C ASN A 11 7.41 -2.72 -33.94
N PRO A 12 8.37 -3.16 -34.76
CA PRO A 12 9.66 -3.68 -34.29
C PRO A 12 10.55 -2.62 -33.59
N GLY A 13 10.24 -1.33 -33.68
CA GLY A 13 10.95 -0.24 -32.99
C GLY A 13 10.27 0.24 -31.72
N LEU A 14 9.16 -0.37 -31.32
CA LEU A 14 8.40 0.06 -30.15
C LEU A 14 9.02 -0.45 -28.84
N SER A 15 9.21 0.47 -27.88
CA SER A 15 9.54 0.09 -26.51
C SER A 15 8.27 -0.38 -25.80
N ILE A 16 8.27 -1.62 -25.29
CA ILE A 16 7.12 -2.22 -24.61
C ILE A 16 7.53 -2.50 -23.17
N TYR A 17 6.76 -2.00 -22.20
CA TYR A 17 6.93 -2.25 -20.78
C TYR A 17 5.69 -2.95 -20.23
N ILE A 18 5.90 -4.07 -19.55
CA ILE A 18 4.85 -4.84 -18.89
C ILE A 18 5.18 -4.90 -17.41
N THR A 19 4.30 -4.37 -16.58
CA THR A 19 4.49 -4.32 -15.15
C THR A 19 3.14 -4.46 -14.42
N ALA A 20 3.17 -4.45 -13.09
CA ALA A 20 2.00 -4.38 -12.23
C ALA A 20 2.05 -3.11 -11.38
N ASP A 21 0.95 -2.68 -10.84
CA ASP A 21 0.85 -1.59 -9.86
C ASP A 21 1.32 -2.03 -8.47
N HIS A 22 1.01 -3.27 -8.07
CA HIS A 22 1.40 -3.92 -6.82
C HIS A 22 1.29 -5.43 -6.93
N GLY A 23 1.87 -6.15 -5.95
CA GLY A 23 1.60 -7.56 -5.72
C GLY A 23 0.29 -7.77 -4.94
N MET A 24 -0.02 -9.04 -4.63
CA MET A 24 -1.19 -9.42 -3.83
C MET A 24 -0.88 -10.69 -3.02
N ASN A 25 -1.12 -10.62 -1.71
CA ASN A 25 -0.87 -11.74 -0.80
C ASN A 25 -2.12 -12.16 -0.05
N GLN A 26 -2.14 -13.43 0.36
CA GLN A 26 -3.17 -13.93 1.26
C GLN A 26 -3.02 -13.31 2.65
N LYS A 27 -4.14 -12.88 3.23
CA LYS A 27 -4.22 -12.35 4.59
C LYS A 27 -5.13 -13.24 5.41
N THR A 28 -4.59 -13.80 6.47
CA THR A 28 -5.32 -14.74 7.32
C THR A 28 -5.80 -14.12 8.63
N ARG A 29 -5.25 -12.96 8.99
CA ARG A 29 -5.61 -12.22 10.20
C ARG A 29 -6.01 -10.79 9.85
N LEU A 30 -7.25 -10.46 10.14
CA LEU A 30 -7.78 -9.12 9.93
C LEU A 30 -8.03 -8.45 11.28
N ILE A 31 -7.70 -7.16 11.38
CA ILE A 31 -7.92 -6.35 12.59
C ILE A 31 -8.70 -5.08 12.25
N ASN A 32 -9.79 -4.83 12.99
CA ASN A 32 -10.40 -3.52 13.10
C ASN A 32 -9.62 -2.71 14.14
N PHE A 33 -8.52 -2.10 13.71
CA PHE A 33 -7.62 -1.41 14.62
C PHE A 33 -8.32 -0.24 15.34
N GLN A 34 -9.26 0.45 14.69
CA GLN A 34 -10.03 1.51 15.34
C GLN A 34 -10.81 0.97 16.54
N ALA A 35 -11.56 -0.12 16.37
CA ALA A 35 -12.33 -0.70 17.46
C ALA A 35 -11.44 -1.18 18.62
N VAL A 36 -10.27 -1.77 18.30
CA VAL A 36 -9.30 -2.22 19.32
C VAL A 36 -8.71 -1.04 20.08
N ALA A 37 -8.36 0.06 19.42
CA ALA A 37 -7.80 1.26 20.04
C ALA A 37 -8.85 2.02 20.85
N GLU A 38 -10.08 2.15 20.35
CA GLU A 38 -11.19 2.77 21.10
C GLU A 38 -11.52 2.00 22.38
N ARG A 39 -11.50 0.66 22.35
CA ARG A 39 -11.65 -0.16 23.56
C ARG A 39 -10.53 0.08 24.57
N ALA A 40 -9.31 0.35 24.11
CA ALA A 40 -8.18 0.73 24.95
C ALA A 40 -8.24 2.20 25.44
N GLY A 41 -9.30 2.93 25.09
CA GLY A 41 -9.56 4.30 25.52
C GLY A 41 -8.88 5.38 24.69
N PHE A 42 -8.44 5.08 23.47
CA PHE A 42 -7.93 6.08 22.54
C PHE A 42 -9.06 6.71 21.73
N ALA A 43 -9.09 8.02 21.66
CA ALA A 43 -9.97 8.77 20.78
C ALA A 43 -9.24 9.04 19.46
N LEU A 44 -9.65 8.38 18.39
CA LEU A 44 -8.98 8.45 17.09
C LEU A 44 -9.95 8.22 15.92
N TYR A 45 -9.46 8.46 14.72
CA TYR A 45 -10.09 8.05 13.48
C TYR A 45 -9.06 7.30 12.63
N CYS A 46 -9.46 6.16 12.08
CA CYS A 46 -8.64 5.36 11.19
C CYS A 46 -9.19 5.40 9.76
N LEU A 47 -8.30 5.62 8.81
CA LEU A 47 -8.64 5.61 7.39
C LEU A 47 -7.79 4.57 6.66
N PRO A 48 -8.38 3.43 6.23
CA PRO A 48 -7.71 2.53 5.32
C PRO A 48 -7.65 3.16 3.92
N PRO A 49 -6.45 3.34 3.30
CA PRO A 49 -6.33 3.94 1.97
C PRO A 49 -7.06 3.18 0.87
N LEU A 50 -7.24 1.87 1.04
CA LEU A 50 -7.93 0.99 0.10
C LEU A 50 -9.46 1.01 0.25
N LYS A 51 -10.00 1.99 0.97
CA LYS A 51 -11.46 2.14 1.10
C LYS A 51 -12.08 2.49 -0.25
N ASP A 52 -12.67 1.48 -0.91
CA ASP A 52 -13.44 1.70 -2.12
C ASP A 52 -14.82 2.29 -1.79
N ARG A 53 -15.04 3.53 -2.23
CA ARG A 53 -16.30 4.25 -2.01
C ARG A 53 -17.38 3.90 -3.04
N TYR A 54 -17.02 3.17 -4.09
CA TYR A 54 -17.90 2.89 -5.23
C TYR A 54 -18.48 1.48 -5.21
N ILE A 55 -17.98 0.58 -4.36
CA ILE A 55 -18.47 -0.80 -4.25
C ILE A 55 -19.35 -0.92 -3.00
N GLU A 56 -20.65 -0.89 -3.18
CA GLU A 56 -21.65 -0.90 -2.09
C GLU A 56 -21.67 -2.19 -1.26
N ASN A 57 -21.14 -3.30 -1.77
CA ASN A 57 -21.21 -4.63 -1.14
C ASN A 57 -19.84 -5.24 -0.84
N HIS A 58 -18.81 -4.44 -0.67
CA HIS A 58 -17.54 -4.96 -0.16
C HIS A 58 -17.74 -5.45 1.27
N VAL A 59 -17.63 -6.75 1.48
CA VAL A 59 -17.85 -7.39 2.78
C VAL A 59 -16.87 -6.87 3.81
N TYR A 60 -15.63 -6.57 3.38
CA TYR A 60 -14.60 -5.94 4.20
C TYR A 60 -13.73 -5.05 3.31
N GLN A 61 -13.53 -3.81 3.76
CA GLN A 61 -12.51 -2.95 3.17
C GLN A 61 -11.21 -3.23 3.94
N GLU A 62 -10.27 -3.85 3.28
CA GLU A 62 -9.06 -4.37 3.90
C GLU A 62 -7.80 -3.97 3.16
N GLY A 63 -6.72 -3.74 3.89
CA GLY A 63 -5.43 -3.40 3.32
C GLY A 63 -4.29 -3.48 4.31
N GLY A 64 -3.08 -3.49 3.81
CA GLY A 64 -1.86 -3.56 4.63
C GLY A 64 -1.41 -2.23 5.23
N THR A 65 -2.07 -1.13 4.92
CA THR A 65 -1.76 0.23 5.42
C THR A 65 -2.98 0.83 6.11
N LEU A 66 -2.75 1.61 7.17
CA LEU A 66 -3.78 2.35 7.89
C LEU A 66 -3.26 3.74 8.26
N TYR A 67 -3.99 4.79 7.94
CA TYR A 67 -3.75 6.14 8.40
C TYR A 67 -4.51 6.38 9.70
N VAL A 68 -3.84 6.92 10.72
CA VAL A 68 -4.41 7.18 12.03
C VAL A 68 -4.37 8.67 12.34
N PHE A 69 -5.50 9.21 12.75
CA PHE A 69 -5.70 10.58 13.19
C PHE A 69 -6.07 10.57 14.66
N LEU A 70 -5.16 11.01 15.54
CA LEU A 70 -5.40 11.12 16.98
C LEU A 70 -6.20 12.38 17.30
N LYS A 71 -7.21 12.25 18.15
CA LYS A 71 -7.98 13.38 18.66
C LYS A 71 -7.37 13.98 19.92
N ASP A 72 -6.48 13.25 20.59
CA ASP A 72 -5.81 13.66 21.83
C ASP A 72 -4.31 13.41 21.72
N ALA A 73 -3.57 14.45 21.32
CA ALA A 73 -2.12 14.42 21.19
C ALA A 73 -1.38 14.23 22.53
N ALA A 74 -2.02 14.45 23.68
CA ALA A 74 -1.40 14.23 24.98
C ALA A 74 -1.08 12.74 25.25
N ARG A 75 -1.74 11.82 24.51
CA ARG A 75 -1.54 10.38 24.64
C ARG A 75 -0.68 9.77 23.53
N ASP A 76 0.07 10.58 22.83
CA ASP A 76 0.86 10.20 21.66
C ASP A 76 1.83 9.04 21.93
N ALA A 77 2.65 9.15 22.97
CA ALA A 77 3.61 8.10 23.36
C ALA A 77 2.91 6.79 23.77
N GLU A 78 1.82 6.86 24.53
CA GLU A 78 1.03 5.70 24.91
C GLU A 78 0.41 5.01 23.69
N PHE A 79 -0.05 5.81 22.73
CA PHE A 79 -0.59 5.28 21.47
C PHE A 79 0.45 4.50 20.68
N VAL A 80 1.67 5.02 20.55
CA VAL A 80 2.76 4.35 19.83
C VAL A 80 3.09 2.99 20.46
N ASP A 81 3.21 2.95 21.80
CA ASP A 81 3.48 1.70 22.53
C ASP A 81 2.32 0.71 22.40
N PHE A 82 1.09 1.20 22.50
CA PHE A 82 -0.11 0.38 22.29
C PHE A 82 -0.16 -0.19 20.86
N ALA A 83 0.05 0.64 19.85
CA ALA A 83 0.00 0.21 18.45
C ALA A 83 1.08 -0.85 18.15
N ARG A 84 2.29 -0.64 18.65
CA ARG A 84 3.40 -1.61 18.54
C ARG A 84 3.15 -2.93 19.27
N SER A 85 2.33 -2.93 20.30
CA SER A 85 1.97 -4.16 21.03
C SER A 85 0.98 -5.06 20.29
N GLN A 86 0.34 -4.56 19.23
CA GLN A 86 -0.61 -5.35 18.46
C GLN A 86 0.14 -6.29 17.49
N PRO A 87 -0.12 -7.61 17.54
CA PRO A 87 0.61 -8.58 16.72
C PRO A 87 0.33 -8.46 15.20
N GLU A 88 -0.70 -7.74 14.81
CA GLU A 88 -1.03 -7.45 13.42
C GLU A 88 -0.29 -6.23 12.87
N VAL A 89 0.37 -5.44 13.72
CA VAL A 89 1.11 -4.22 13.35
C VAL A 89 2.59 -4.52 13.29
N GLU A 90 3.23 -4.27 12.15
CA GLU A 90 4.67 -4.43 11.96
C GLU A 90 5.41 -3.11 12.17
N GLN A 91 4.86 -2.02 11.62
CA GLN A 91 5.48 -0.71 11.74
C GLN A 91 4.48 0.34 12.19
N VAL A 92 4.95 1.23 13.04
CA VAL A 92 4.27 2.45 13.46
C VAL A 92 5.18 3.61 13.10
N LEU A 93 4.78 4.40 12.11
CA LEU A 93 5.54 5.54 11.58
C LEU A 93 4.78 6.83 11.85
N THR A 94 5.48 7.89 12.22
CA THR A 94 4.89 9.24 12.17
C THR A 94 4.62 9.64 10.72
N ALA A 95 3.75 10.63 10.50
CA ALA A 95 3.49 11.16 9.16
C ALA A 95 4.79 11.57 8.46
N ALA A 96 5.70 12.28 9.13
CA ALA A 96 6.98 12.69 8.58
C ALA A 96 7.86 11.49 8.17
N GLN A 97 7.95 10.46 9.02
CA GLN A 97 8.71 9.23 8.71
C GLN A 97 8.11 8.48 7.50
N ALA A 98 6.79 8.38 7.42
CA ALA A 98 6.11 7.72 6.31
C ALA A 98 6.25 8.54 5.00
N ALA A 99 6.15 9.85 5.09
CA ALA A 99 6.34 10.75 3.95
C ALA A 99 7.74 10.62 3.36
N GLU A 100 8.76 10.58 4.20
CA GLU A 100 10.15 10.39 3.78
C GLU A 100 10.39 8.99 3.18
N ALA A 101 9.95 7.93 3.89
CA ALA A 101 10.23 6.55 3.50
C ALA A 101 9.46 6.10 2.25
N TYR A 102 8.26 6.60 2.05
CA TYR A 102 7.32 6.13 1.01
C TYR A 102 6.89 7.21 0.02
N HIS A 103 7.48 8.40 0.09
CA HIS A 103 7.17 9.53 -0.79
C HIS A 103 5.69 9.92 -0.77
N LEU A 104 5.08 9.90 0.41
CA LEU A 104 3.67 10.23 0.62
C LEU A 104 3.50 11.73 0.96
N PRO A 105 2.34 12.33 0.67
CA PRO A 105 2.05 13.70 1.07
C PRO A 105 1.77 13.76 2.58
N GLU A 106 2.71 14.24 3.38
CA GLU A 106 2.65 14.26 4.85
C GLU A 106 1.32 14.83 5.40
N ALA A 107 0.83 15.90 4.81
CA ALA A 107 -0.41 16.54 5.25
C ALA A 107 -1.70 15.72 5.01
N ALA A 108 -1.61 14.59 4.30
CA ALA A 108 -2.77 13.78 3.89
C ALA A 108 -2.85 12.40 4.58
N ILE A 109 -1.86 12.02 5.39
CA ILE A 109 -1.69 10.65 5.91
C ILE A 109 -1.92 10.52 7.42
N GLY A 110 -2.52 11.53 8.05
CA GLY A 110 -2.82 11.55 9.49
C GLY A 110 -1.61 11.84 10.35
N ASP A 111 -1.65 11.47 11.62
CA ASP A 111 -0.54 11.62 12.58
C ASP A 111 0.40 10.43 12.49
N TYR A 112 -0.15 9.24 12.24
CA TYR A 112 0.57 7.98 12.13
C TYR A 112 0.13 7.16 10.92
N VAL A 113 1.10 6.42 10.37
CA VAL A 113 0.88 5.36 9.38
C VAL A 113 1.27 4.03 10.00
N LEU A 114 0.32 3.09 10.03
CA LEU A 114 0.57 1.73 10.47
C LEU A 114 0.71 0.83 9.26
N LEU A 115 1.71 -0.07 9.29
CA LEU A 115 1.88 -1.12 8.29
C LEU A 115 1.62 -2.49 8.94
N ALA A 116 0.85 -3.32 8.25
CA ALA A 116 0.45 -4.63 8.73
C ALA A 116 1.60 -5.64 8.67
N ALA A 117 1.65 -6.51 9.67
CA ALA A 117 2.55 -7.65 9.73
C ALA A 117 2.24 -8.70 8.63
N PRO A 118 3.16 -9.64 8.34
CA PRO A 118 2.94 -10.70 7.36
C PRO A 118 1.64 -11.45 7.59
N GLY A 119 0.86 -11.64 6.53
CA GLY A 119 -0.41 -12.34 6.59
C GLY A 119 -1.53 -11.59 7.34
N CYS A 120 -1.32 -10.32 7.69
CA CYS A 120 -2.29 -9.47 8.36
C CYS A 120 -2.79 -8.35 7.44
N ALA A 121 -3.99 -7.83 7.75
CA ALA A 121 -4.51 -6.61 7.15
C ALA A 121 -5.41 -5.86 8.14
N PHE A 122 -5.47 -4.54 7.98
CA PHE A 122 -6.46 -3.68 8.62
C PHE A 122 -7.77 -3.78 7.85
N ALA A 123 -8.89 -3.88 8.55
CA ALA A 123 -10.19 -4.04 7.93
C ALA A 123 -11.29 -3.38 8.77
N GLU A 124 -12.35 -2.92 8.10
CA GLU A 124 -13.59 -2.51 8.77
C GLU A 124 -14.42 -3.76 9.07
N LEU A 125 -14.34 -4.29 10.29
CA LEU A 125 -15.04 -5.49 10.74
C LEU A 125 -16.19 -5.12 11.69
N PRO A 126 -17.25 -5.95 11.77
CA PRO A 126 -18.25 -5.84 12.84
C PRO A 126 -17.67 -6.04 14.25
N GLY A 127 -16.57 -6.79 14.37
CA GLY A 127 -15.81 -7.04 15.58
C GLY A 127 -14.37 -6.52 15.47
N GLU A 128 -13.53 -6.90 16.41
CA GLU A 128 -12.16 -6.40 16.48
C GLU A 128 -11.19 -7.19 15.59
N ARG A 129 -11.39 -8.48 15.50
CA ARG A 129 -10.50 -9.39 14.76
C ARG A 129 -11.30 -10.47 14.05
N LEU A 130 -10.77 -10.90 12.90
CA LEU A 130 -11.29 -12.02 12.13
C LEU A 130 -10.13 -12.86 11.64
N HIS A 131 -10.25 -14.18 11.79
CA HIS A 131 -9.41 -15.15 11.10
C HIS A 131 -10.13 -15.65 9.85
N THR A 132 -9.45 -15.63 8.69
CA THR A 132 -10.02 -16.03 7.40
C THR A 132 -8.96 -16.67 6.52
N GLU A 133 -9.38 -17.52 5.59
CA GLU A 133 -8.51 -18.08 4.56
C GLU A 133 -8.85 -17.52 3.16
N ALA A 134 -9.90 -16.74 3.07
CA ALA A 134 -10.45 -16.29 1.79
C ALA A 134 -9.97 -14.89 1.37
N SER A 135 -9.30 -14.13 2.25
CA SER A 135 -8.92 -12.76 1.98
C SER A 135 -7.58 -12.68 1.23
N ARG A 136 -7.56 -11.82 0.20
CA ARG A 136 -6.35 -11.42 -0.52
C ARG A 136 -6.38 -9.92 -0.71
N THR A 137 -5.31 -9.24 -0.27
CA THR A 137 -5.17 -7.80 -0.44
C THR A 137 -3.70 -7.39 -0.51
N HIS A 138 -3.46 -6.10 -0.61
CA HIS A 138 -2.16 -5.47 -0.76
C HIS A 138 -1.99 -4.27 0.20
N GLY A 139 -0.93 -3.48 0.00
CA GLY A 139 -0.68 -2.25 0.75
C GLY A 139 0.23 -2.44 1.97
N SER A 140 0.77 -3.64 2.19
CA SER A 140 1.84 -3.88 3.16
C SER A 140 3.22 -3.84 2.49
N LEU A 141 4.28 -4.11 3.25
CA LEU A 141 5.64 -4.17 2.71
C LEU A 141 5.87 -5.37 1.78
N TYR A 142 4.99 -6.36 1.82
CA TYR A 142 5.14 -7.67 1.17
C TYR A 142 4.56 -7.72 -0.24
N GLU A 143 3.86 -6.69 -0.69
CA GLU A 143 3.29 -6.56 -2.04
C GLU A 143 3.99 -5.46 -2.87
N ARG A 144 5.14 -4.96 -2.43
CA ARG A 144 5.88 -3.87 -3.07
C ARG A 144 6.68 -4.30 -4.29
N GLU A 145 7.19 -5.53 -4.28
CA GLU A 145 7.98 -6.03 -5.38
C GLU A 145 7.07 -6.47 -6.52
N ILE A 146 7.29 -5.87 -7.69
CA ILE A 146 6.53 -6.13 -8.91
C ILE A 146 7.47 -6.50 -10.06
N PRO A 147 7.02 -7.32 -11.00
CA PRO A 147 7.82 -7.63 -12.19
C PRO A 147 7.91 -6.43 -13.11
N LEU A 148 9.02 -6.29 -13.81
CA LEU A 148 9.17 -5.45 -14.97
C LEU A 148 9.74 -6.28 -16.12
N LEU A 149 8.97 -6.44 -17.18
CA LEU A 149 9.43 -7.01 -18.45
C LEU A 149 9.51 -5.87 -19.46
N ALA A 150 10.63 -5.74 -20.15
CA ALA A 150 10.82 -4.69 -21.12
C ALA A 150 11.39 -5.24 -22.43
N ILE A 151 10.82 -4.81 -23.55
CA ILE A 151 11.31 -5.06 -24.92
C ILE A 151 11.79 -3.72 -25.44
N HIS A 152 13.03 -3.65 -25.93
CA HIS A 152 13.69 -2.42 -26.33
C HIS A 152 13.60 -1.31 -25.27
N PRO A 153 14.09 -1.56 -24.02
CA PRO A 153 14.02 -0.57 -22.97
C PRO A 153 14.89 0.65 -23.28
N ALA A 154 14.42 1.82 -22.88
CA ALA A 154 15.13 3.08 -23.06
C ALA A 154 16.36 3.23 -22.16
N ALA A 155 16.42 2.48 -21.05
CA ALA A 155 17.52 2.50 -20.09
C ALA A 155 17.85 1.10 -19.56
N GLY A 156 18.99 0.95 -18.88
CA GLY A 156 19.35 -0.30 -18.20
C GLY A 156 18.45 -0.62 -17.01
N PRO A 157 18.43 -1.88 -16.55
CA PRO A 157 17.50 -2.33 -15.49
C PRO A 157 17.68 -1.58 -14.16
N GLU A 158 18.85 -1.06 -13.88
CA GLU A 158 19.17 -0.28 -12.68
C GLU A 158 18.46 1.08 -12.62
N ALA A 159 17.97 1.60 -13.75
CA ALA A 159 17.22 2.87 -13.83
C ALA A 159 15.77 2.73 -13.36
N TYR A 160 15.25 1.51 -13.27
CA TYR A 160 13.84 1.22 -12.96
C TYR A 160 13.71 0.69 -11.52
N ARG A 161 13.78 1.57 -10.54
CA ARG A 161 13.64 1.21 -9.12
C ARG A 161 12.19 1.27 -8.62
N PHE A 162 11.41 2.16 -9.22
CA PHE A 162 10.00 2.37 -8.90
C PHE A 162 9.18 2.36 -10.19
N SER A 163 7.92 1.98 -10.12
CA SER A 163 7.01 1.98 -11.28
C SER A 163 6.92 3.35 -11.98
N LYS A 164 7.03 4.45 -11.22
CA LYS A 164 7.05 5.82 -11.76
C LYS A 164 8.26 6.14 -12.66
N ASP A 165 9.37 5.41 -12.48
CA ASP A 165 10.59 5.67 -13.25
C ASP A 165 10.41 5.32 -14.73
N ILE A 166 9.52 4.37 -15.06
CA ILE A 166 9.14 4.04 -16.43
C ILE A 166 8.59 5.29 -17.14
N ALA A 167 7.64 5.99 -16.48
CA ALA A 167 7.04 7.18 -17.05
C ALA A 167 8.05 8.35 -17.15
N ALA A 168 8.92 8.52 -16.15
CA ALA A 168 9.94 9.56 -16.16
C ALA A 168 10.91 9.38 -17.34
N ILE A 169 11.44 8.18 -17.53
CA ILE A 169 12.37 7.85 -18.62
C ILE A 169 11.72 8.06 -19.99
N LEU A 170 10.48 7.60 -20.18
CA LEU A 170 9.74 7.76 -21.43
C LEU A 170 9.37 9.22 -21.75
N LEU A 171 9.22 10.06 -20.72
CA LEU A 171 8.95 11.50 -20.91
C LEU A 171 10.22 12.29 -21.25
N GLU A 172 11.37 11.92 -20.67
CA GLU A 172 12.66 12.53 -20.97
C GLU A 172 13.07 12.30 -22.42
N GLU A 173 12.88 11.10 -22.98
CA GLU A 173 13.15 10.80 -24.39
C GLU A 173 12.32 11.65 -25.37
N ARG A 174 11.15 12.14 -24.97
CA ARG A 174 10.29 12.98 -25.83
C ARG A 174 10.67 14.45 -25.85
N THR A 175 11.60 14.88 -25.02
CA THR A 175 12.03 16.28 -24.91
C THR A 175 13.33 16.58 -25.68
N ASP A 176 13.99 15.58 -26.25
CA ASP A 176 15.07 15.80 -27.23
C ASP A 176 14.47 16.06 -28.62
N PRO A 177 14.79 17.24 -29.22
CA PRO A 177 14.23 17.67 -30.53
C PRO A 177 14.80 16.89 -31.72
#